data_18fb57dacea7a0c501592e3c9a98d313
#
_entry.id   18fb57dacea7a0c501592e3c9a98d313
#
_cell.length_a   1.000
_cell.length_b   1.000
_cell.length_c   1.000
_cell.angle_alpha   90.00
_cell.angle_beta   90.00
_cell.angle_gamma   90.00
#
_symmetry.space_group_name_H-M   'P 1'
#
loop_
_entity.id
_entity.type
_entity.pdbx_description
1 polymer ?
#
loop_
_entity_poly.entity_id
_entity_poly.type
_entity_poly.pdbx_seq_one_letter_code
_entity_poly.pdbx_strand_id
1 'polypeptide(L)'
;YNFYSKENRNPTDAELMMFAQANSEHCRHKIFNAKWKVDGSQKNDTLFDLIKETSKASPNGIISAYKDNAAIVKGTNAERLHLNDSNQYELKKDDLNSTIKVETHNHPTAISPYPGASTGSGGEIRDEGATGRGAKPKVGLVGYNVSNLRIPHLLRNWEGEEHKPSRIASPLAIMTEAPIGAAAFNNEFGRPATL
;
A
#
# COMPACT_ATOMS: atom_id res chain seq x y z
N TYR A 1 1.58 -3.41 -33.32
CA TYR A 1 1.05 -3.24 -34.69
C TYR A 1 1.65 -4.30 -35.66
N ASN A 2 2.96 -4.33 -35.81
CA ASN A 2 3.65 -5.21 -36.76
C ASN A 2 3.35 -6.72 -36.58
N PHE A 3 3.11 -7.17 -35.37
CA PHE A 3 2.76 -8.57 -35.08
C PHE A 3 1.40 -8.91 -35.69
N TYR A 4 0.37 -8.17 -35.36
CA TYR A 4 -0.99 -8.43 -35.84
C TYR A 4 -1.17 -8.20 -37.34
N SER A 5 -0.38 -7.30 -37.92
CA SER A 5 -0.32 -7.12 -39.37
C SER A 5 0.23 -8.36 -40.09
N LYS A 6 1.21 -9.05 -39.51
CA LYS A 6 1.74 -10.31 -40.03
C LYS A 6 0.74 -11.46 -39.91
N GLU A 7 -0.02 -11.46 -38.79
CA GLU A 7 -1.08 -12.44 -38.55
C GLU A 7 -2.37 -12.15 -39.35
N ASN A 8 -2.41 -11.05 -40.11
CA ASN A 8 -3.54 -10.57 -40.88
C ASN A 8 -4.86 -10.52 -40.07
N ARG A 9 -4.77 -10.07 -38.83
CA ARG A 9 -5.90 -9.89 -37.91
C ARG A 9 -5.68 -8.71 -36.97
N ASN A 10 -6.77 -8.24 -36.40
CA ASN A 10 -6.71 -7.30 -35.30
C ASN A 10 -6.49 -8.03 -33.96
N PRO A 11 -5.92 -7.35 -32.95
CA PRO A 11 -5.91 -7.88 -31.59
C PRO A 11 -7.33 -8.04 -31.07
N THR A 12 -7.54 -9.04 -30.24
CA THR A 12 -8.77 -9.18 -29.47
C THR A 12 -8.76 -8.21 -28.29
N ASP A 13 -9.91 -7.95 -27.70
CA ASP A 13 -10.01 -7.16 -26.45
C ASP A 13 -9.25 -7.81 -25.28
N ALA A 14 -9.22 -9.13 -25.19
CA ALA A 14 -8.41 -9.85 -24.21
C ALA A 14 -6.91 -9.58 -24.41
N GLU A 15 -6.40 -9.62 -25.63
CA GLU A 15 -5.00 -9.32 -25.95
C GLU A 15 -4.65 -7.86 -25.67
N LEU A 16 -5.56 -6.92 -25.94
CA LEU A 16 -5.40 -5.51 -25.59
C LEU A 16 -5.38 -5.31 -24.08
N MET A 17 -6.23 -6.01 -23.33
CA MET A 17 -6.24 -5.99 -21.88
C MET A 17 -4.94 -6.55 -21.29
N MET A 18 -4.46 -7.68 -21.79
CA MET A 18 -3.17 -8.26 -21.41
C MET A 18 -2.01 -7.29 -21.67
N PHE A 19 -2.02 -6.60 -22.80
CA PHE A 19 -1.03 -5.60 -23.12
C PHE A 19 -1.08 -4.40 -22.18
N ALA A 20 -2.28 -3.92 -21.85
CA ALA A 20 -2.48 -2.83 -20.90
C ALA A 20 -1.98 -3.22 -19.49
N GLN A 21 -2.31 -4.41 -19.01
CA GLN A 21 -1.83 -4.94 -17.74
C GLN A 21 -0.30 -5.10 -17.72
N ALA A 22 0.27 -5.64 -18.80
CA ALA A 22 1.72 -5.78 -18.94
C ALA A 22 2.46 -4.44 -18.97
N ASN A 23 1.81 -3.35 -19.33
CA ASN A 23 2.37 -1.99 -19.35
C ASN A 23 1.96 -1.13 -18.15
N SER A 24 1.20 -1.66 -17.21
CA SER A 24 0.81 -0.93 -16.00
C SER A 24 2.01 -0.61 -15.11
N GLU A 25 1.84 0.34 -14.19
CA GLU A 25 2.83 0.65 -13.14
C GLU A 25 2.78 -0.32 -11.96
N HIS A 26 1.77 -1.19 -11.90
CA HIS A 26 1.59 -2.11 -10.78
C HIS A 26 2.83 -2.97 -10.55
N CYS A 27 3.41 -2.88 -9.37
CA CYS A 27 4.65 -3.56 -8.94
C CYS A 27 5.91 -3.24 -9.75
N ARG A 28 5.90 -2.24 -10.63
CA ARG A 28 7.03 -1.94 -11.52
C ARG A 28 7.81 -0.69 -11.15
N HIS A 29 7.18 0.29 -10.54
CA HIS A 29 7.78 1.57 -10.14
C HIS A 29 8.55 2.27 -11.27
N LYS A 30 8.01 2.29 -12.49
CA LYS A 30 8.71 2.83 -13.67
C LYS A 30 9.09 4.30 -13.50
N ILE A 31 8.17 5.13 -12.95
CA ILE A 31 8.40 6.54 -12.69
C ILE A 31 9.49 6.71 -11.63
N PHE A 32 9.40 5.99 -10.52
CA PHE A 32 10.38 6.06 -9.42
C PHE A 32 11.76 5.53 -9.81
N ASN A 33 11.83 4.61 -10.76
CA ASN A 33 13.09 4.07 -11.31
C ASN A 33 13.56 4.80 -12.59
N ALA A 34 12.85 5.82 -13.05
CA ALA A 34 13.22 6.57 -14.23
C ALA A 34 14.43 7.49 -13.97
N LYS A 35 15.18 7.75 -15.03
CA LYS A 35 16.17 8.83 -15.04
C LYS A 35 15.44 10.16 -15.16
N TRP A 36 15.86 11.15 -14.42
CA TRP A 36 15.22 12.45 -14.35
C TRP A 36 16.19 13.61 -14.50
N LYS A 37 15.66 14.76 -14.91
CA LYS A 37 16.40 16.01 -15.05
C LYS A 37 15.73 17.09 -14.24
N VAL A 38 16.52 17.89 -13.56
CA VAL A 38 16.05 19.11 -12.84
C VAL A 38 16.79 20.29 -13.44
N ASP A 39 16.05 21.26 -13.95
CA ASP A 39 16.58 22.46 -14.60
C ASP A 39 17.66 22.16 -15.65
N GLY A 40 17.40 21.15 -16.48
CA GLY A 40 18.31 20.68 -17.52
C GLY A 40 19.45 19.77 -17.04
N SER A 41 19.69 19.65 -15.73
CA SER A 41 20.76 18.83 -15.15
C SER A 41 20.28 17.40 -14.91
N GLN A 42 20.98 16.42 -15.49
CA GLN A 42 20.72 15.00 -15.27
C GLN A 42 21.05 14.62 -13.82
N LYS A 43 20.14 13.90 -13.16
CA LYS A 43 20.38 13.32 -11.84
C LYS A 43 20.90 11.90 -12.01
N ASN A 44 21.85 11.51 -11.15
CA ASN A 44 22.47 10.17 -11.20
C ASN A 44 21.55 9.14 -10.52
N ASP A 45 20.93 9.52 -9.40
CA ASP A 45 20.10 8.64 -8.62
C ASP A 45 18.64 8.74 -9.06
N THR A 46 17.96 7.61 -9.07
CA THR A 46 16.51 7.56 -9.26
C THR A 46 15.81 7.98 -7.96
N LEU A 47 14.52 8.33 -8.03
CA LEU A 47 13.74 8.60 -6.80
C LEU A 47 13.72 7.39 -5.86
N PHE A 48 13.73 6.19 -6.42
CA PHE A 48 13.76 4.95 -5.63
C PHE A 48 15.11 4.71 -4.95
N ASP A 49 16.21 5.12 -5.59
CA ASP A 49 17.54 5.09 -4.96
C ASP A 49 17.60 6.01 -3.74
N LEU A 50 17.06 7.25 -3.87
CA LEU A 50 16.97 8.20 -2.76
C LEU A 50 16.18 7.66 -1.57
N ILE A 51 15.06 6.97 -1.84
CA ILE A 51 14.27 6.31 -0.77
C ILE A 51 15.12 5.24 -0.07
N LYS A 52 15.86 4.43 -0.84
CA LYS A 52 16.69 3.35 -0.29
C LYS A 52 17.91 3.85 0.49
N GLU A 53 18.36 5.07 0.25
CA GLU A 53 19.51 5.64 0.97
C GLU A 53 19.29 5.68 2.49
N THR A 54 18.07 5.92 2.94
CA THR A 54 17.73 5.89 4.37
C THR A 54 18.07 4.55 5.00
N SER A 55 17.71 3.44 4.34
CA SER A 55 18.03 2.09 4.82
C SER A 55 19.51 1.77 4.74
N LYS A 56 20.22 2.31 3.73
CA LYS A 56 21.68 2.14 3.61
C LYS A 56 22.42 2.91 4.70
N ALA A 57 21.97 4.13 4.99
CA ALA A 57 22.59 4.99 6.01
C ALA A 57 22.32 4.50 7.44
N SER A 58 21.18 3.86 7.68
CA SER A 58 20.76 3.37 9.00
C SER A 58 20.21 1.94 8.93
N PRO A 59 21.08 0.94 8.69
CA PRO A 59 20.66 -0.45 8.49
C PRO A 59 20.35 -1.19 9.81
N ASN A 60 20.68 -0.60 10.95
CA ASN A 60 20.53 -1.26 12.24
C ASN A 60 19.06 -1.58 12.54
N GLY A 61 18.81 -2.83 12.90
CA GLY A 61 17.47 -3.32 13.18
C GLY A 61 16.66 -3.73 11.97
N ILE A 62 17.15 -3.56 10.75
CA ILE A 62 16.50 -4.05 9.53
C ILE A 62 16.97 -5.49 9.27
N ILE A 63 16.04 -6.45 9.32
CA ILE A 63 16.31 -7.86 9.00
C ILE A 63 16.12 -8.09 7.50
N SER A 64 15.06 -7.55 6.93
CA SER A 64 14.76 -7.65 5.50
C SER A 64 13.99 -6.43 5.02
N ALA A 65 14.43 -5.82 3.93
CA ALA A 65 13.72 -4.74 3.23
C ALA A 65 13.98 -4.82 1.73
N TYR A 66 13.02 -4.38 0.92
CA TYR A 66 13.07 -4.33 -0.55
C TYR A 66 13.29 -5.69 -1.25
N LYS A 67 13.00 -6.79 -0.57
CA LYS A 67 13.12 -8.16 -1.10
C LYS A 67 11.80 -8.86 -1.26
N ASP A 68 10.80 -8.44 -0.53
CA ASP A 68 9.46 -9.00 -0.51
C ASP A 68 8.43 -7.87 -0.36
N ASN A 69 7.16 -8.19 -0.35
CA ASN A 69 6.05 -7.23 -0.20
C ASN A 69 5.97 -6.58 1.19
N ALA A 70 6.70 -7.12 2.16
CA ALA A 70 6.78 -6.56 3.50
C ALA A 70 8.24 -6.48 3.97
N ALA A 71 8.53 -5.52 4.83
CA ALA A 71 9.80 -5.43 5.53
C ALA A 71 9.74 -6.15 6.88
N ILE A 72 10.90 -6.61 7.37
CA ILE A 72 11.03 -7.22 8.69
C ILE A 72 12.06 -6.42 9.49
N VAL A 73 11.67 -5.94 10.65
CA VAL A 73 12.52 -5.24 11.59
C VAL A 73 12.69 -6.05 12.88
N LYS A 74 13.86 -5.91 13.49
CA LYS A 74 14.19 -6.55 14.76
C LYS A 74 13.27 -6.01 15.86
N GLY A 75 12.62 -6.92 16.53
CA GLY A 75 11.78 -6.62 17.68
C GLY A 75 12.51 -6.84 19.01
N THR A 76 11.76 -7.16 20.03
CA THR A 76 12.27 -7.41 21.38
C THR A 76 12.27 -8.89 21.71
N ASN A 77 13.15 -9.28 22.60
CA ASN A 77 13.11 -10.62 23.20
C ASN A 77 12.05 -10.63 24.32
N ALA A 78 11.06 -11.49 24.19
CA ALA A 78 9.95 -11.59 25.12
C ALA A 78 9.41 -13.02 25.22
N GLU A 79 8.73 -13.32 26.31
CA GLU A 79 8.01 -14.57 26.45
C GLU A 79 6.64 -14.49 25.78
N ARG A 80 6.30 -15.54 25.06
CA ARG A 80 4.98 -15.70 24.44
C ARG A 80 4.45 -17.09 24.66
N LEU A 81 3.14 -17.19 24.69
CA LEU A 81 2.46 -18.47 24.70
C LEU A 81 2.66 -19.16 23.34
N HIS A 82 3.19 -20.37 23.38
CA HIS A 82 3.50 -21.17 22.20
C HIS A 82 2.83 -22.55 22.33
N LEU A 83 2.35 -23.08 21.22
CA LEU A 83 1.87 -24.46 21.14
C LEU A 83 3.05 -25.34 20.72
N ASN A 84 3.49 -26.23 21.56
CA ASN A 84 4.57 -27.18 21.28
C ASN A 84 4.12 -28.32 20.36
N ASP A 85 5.05 -29.17 19.95
CA ASP A 85 4.78 -30.32 19.06
C ASP A 85 3.84 -31.36 19.66
N SER A 86 3.65 -31.36 20.98
CA SER A 86 2.71 -32.22 21.71
C SER A 86 1.34 -31.57 21.89
N ASN A 87 1.04 -30.46 21.21
CA ASN A 87 -0.19 -29.69 21.35
C ASN A 87 -0.46 -29.16 22.78
N GLN A 88 0.59 -28.90 23.53
CA GLN A 88 0.50 -28.27 24.84
C GLN A 88 0.97 -26.83 24.80
N TYR A 89 0.32 -25.95 25.56
CA TYR A 89 0.75 -24.56 25.68
C TYR A 89 1.92 -24.45 26.64
N GLU A 90 2.96 -23.75 26.20
CA GLU A 90 4.13 -23.40 26.99
C GLU A 90 4.52 -21.94 26.80
N LEU A 91 5.21 -21.35 27.79
CA LEU A 91 5.84 -20.06 27.64
C LEU A 91 7.21 -20.24 27.00
N LYS A 92 7.39 -19.64 25.84
CA LYS A 92 8.65 -19.69 25.09
C LYS A 92 9.22 -18.29 24.95
N LYS A 93 10.48 -18.13 25.35
CA LYS A 93 11.26 -16.93 25.11
C LYS A 93 11.75 -16.91 23.68
N ASP A 94 11.46 -15.82 22.96
CA ASP A 94 11.73 -15.72 21.53
C ASP A 94 11.99 -14.27 21.13
N ASP A 95 12.70 -14.06 20.01
CA ASP A 95 12.86 -12.75 19.40
C ASP A 95 11.62 -12.43 18.58
N LEU A 96 10.81 -11.52 19.08
CA LEU A 96 9.56 -11.11 18.44
C LEU A 96 9.81 -10.02 17.41
N ASN A 97 10.20 -10.43 16.21
CA ASN A 97 10.39 -9.51 15.10
C ASN A 97 9.05 -9.00 14.57
N SER A 98 9.06 -7.77 14.05
CA SER A 98 7.87 -7.13 13.51
C SER A 98 7.93 -7.06 11.98
N THR A 99 6.84 -7.43 11.33
CA THR A 99 6.63 -7.23 9.91
C THR A 99 5.94 -5.89 9.70
N ILE A 100 6.40 -5.13 8.71
CA ILE A 100 5.82 -3.84 8.34
C ILE A 100 5.45 -3.90 6.86
N LYS A 101 4.17 -3.68 6.58
CA LYS A 101 3.62 -3.53 5.24
C LYS A 101 2.93 -2.19 5.11
N VAL A 102 3.22 -1.50 4.04
CA VAL A 102 2.55 -0.25 3.66
C VAL A 102 1.88 -0.44 2.31
N GLU A 103 0.60 -0.08 2.24
CA GLU A 103 -0.20 -0.18 1.02
C GLU A 103 -0.70 1.20 0.62
N THR A 104 -0.39 1.62 -0.61
CA THR A 104 -0.99 2.81 -1.20
C THR A 104 -2.25 2.41 -1.95
N HIS A 105 -3.41 2.77 -1.43
CA HIS A 105 -4.71 2.43 -2.03
C HIS A 105 -5.54 3.67 -2.36
N ASN A 106 -4.86 4.69 -2.89
CA ASN A 106 -5.41 6.01 -3.14
C ASN A 106 -6.48 6.01 -4.24
N HIS A 107 -6.23 5.41 -5.39
CA HIS A 107 -7.15 5.46 -6.53
C HIS A 107 -8.49 4.76 -6.27
N PRO A 108 -8.53 3.50 -5.80
CA PRO A 108 -9.78 2.85 -5.44
C PRO A 108 -10.53 3.57 -4.33
N THR A 109 -9.84 4.09 -3.31
CA THR A 109 -10.44 4.86 -2.22
C THR A 109 -11.01 6.19 -2.71
N ALA A 110 -10.36 6.85 -3.66
CA ALA A 110 -10.87 8.09 -4.24
C ALA A 110 -12.14 7.87 -5.10
N ILE A 111 -12.27 6.72 -5.74
CA ILE A 111 -13.45 6.40 -6.56
C ILE A 111 -14.62 5.91 -5.71
N SER A 112 -14.35 5.03 -4.75
CA SER A 112 -15.35 4.40 -3.90
C SER A 112 -14.78 4.27 -2.48
N PRO A 113 -14.96 5.29 -1.64
CA PRO A 113 -14.19 5.43 -0.39
C PRO A 113 -14.26 4.25 0.54
N TYR A 114 -15.46 3.77 0.88
CA TYR A 114 -15.63 2.64 1.80
C TYR A 114 -14.99 1.35 1.26
N PRO A 115 -15.39 0.79 0.10
CA PRO A 115 -14.82 -0.46 -0.38
C PRO A 115 -13.36 -0.30 -0.83
N GLY A 116 -12.97 0.87 -1.32
CA GLY A 116 -11.59 1.16 -1.70
C GLY A 116 -10.64 1.08 -0.51
N ALA A 117 -10.96 1.74 0.59
CA ALA A 117 -10.16 1.68 1.81
C ALA A 117 -10.20 0.27 2.46
N SER A 118 -11.34 -0.38 2.41
CA SER A 118 -11.50 -1.77 2.89
C SER A 118 -10.53 -2.71 2.18
N THR A 119 -10.50 -2.69 0.85
CA THR A 119 -9.59 -3.54 0.07
C THR A 119 -8.12 -3.18 0.23
N GLY A 120 -7.80 -1.92 0.55
CA GLY A 120 -6.44 -1.49 0.92
C GLY A 120 -5.96 -2.18 2.20
N SER A 121 -6.77 -2.18 3.24
CA SER A 121 -6.49 -2.93 4.48
C SER A 121 -6.37 -4.43 4.23
N GLY A 122 -7.21 -4.97 3.33
CA GLY A 122 -7.12 -6.37 2.90
C GLY A 122 -5.80 -6.71 2.21
N GLY A 123 -5.25 -5.80 1.41
CA GLY A 123 -3.94 -5.94 0.77
C GLY A 123 -2.79 -6.01 1.78
N GLU A 124 -2.82 -5.18 2.81
CA GLU A 124 -1.84 -5.24 3.90
C GLU A 124 -1.84 -6.60 4.60
N ILE A 125 -3.02 -7.06 5.01
CA ILE A 125 -3.18 -8.34 5.74
C ILE A 125 -2.74 -9.51 4.87
N ARG A 126 -3.11 -9.51 3.59
CA ARG A 126 -2.72 -10.56 2.65
C ARG A 126 -1.22 -10.66 2.50
N ASP A 127 -0.53 -9.54 2.34
CA ASP A 127 0.91 -9.52 2.12
C ASP A 127 1.68 -9.89 3.39
N GLU A 128 1.24 -9.42 4.56
CA GLU A 128 1.80 -9.85 5.85
C GLU A 128 1.63 -11.36 6.05
N GLY A 129 0.45 -11.90 5.77
CA GLY A 129 0.14 -13.31 5.89
C GLY A 129 0.92 -14.21 4.93
N ALA A 130 1.29 -13.69 3.76
CA ALA A 130 2.05 -14.42 2.73
C ALA A 130 3.57 -14.35 2.92
N THR A 131 4.09 -13.51 3.83
CA THR A 131 5.54 -13.33 4.05
C THR A 131 6.16 -14.56 4.71
N GLY A 132 7.04 -15.28 4.01
CA GLY A 132 7.80 -16.42 4.51
C GLY A 132 6.90 -17.49 5.15
N ARG A 133 7.01 -17.67 6.48
CA ARG A 133 6.12 -18.55 7.26
C ARG A 133 4.81 -17.89 7.68
N GLY A 134 4.56 -16.69 7.16
CA GLY A 134 3.45 -15.84 7.51
C GLY A 134 3.69 -15.01 8.77
N ALA A 135 3.13 -13.81 8.78
CA ALA A 135 3.05 -12.97 9.96
C ALA A 135 1.60 -12.95 10.48
N LYS A 136 1.43 -12.66 11.76
CA LYS A 136 0.10 -12.45 12.33
C LYS A 136 -0.23 -10.96 12.27
N PRO A 137 -1.25 -10.53 11.53
CA PRO A 137 -1.69 -9.15 11.52
C PRO A 137 -2.05 -8.71 12.95
N LYS A 138 -1.41 -7.65 13.44
CA LYS A 138 -1.56 -7.19 14.82
C LYS A 138 -2.19 -5.82 14.94
N VAL A 139 -1.77 -4.88 14.10
CA VAL A 139 -2.23 -3.49 14.13
C VAL A 139 -2.31 -2.98 12.71
N GLY A 140 -3.40 -2.31 12.37
CA GLY A 140 -3.56 -1.50 11.17
C GLY A 140 -3.37 -0.03 11.50
N LEU A 141 -2.67 0.68 10.62
CA LEU A 141 -2.55 2.13 10.66
C LEU A 141 -3.07 2.67 9.34
N VAL A 142 -4.00 3.61 9.37
CA VAL A 142 -4.54 4.23 8.17
C VAL A 142 -4.36 5.75 8.20
N GLY A 143 -4.10 6.34 7.05
CA GLY A 143 -3.96 7.78 6.92
C GLY A 143 -4.58 8.24 5.61
N TYR A 144 -5.28 9.36 5.64
CA TYR A 144 -5.92 9.96 4.47
C TYR A 144 -5.43 11.38 4.26
N ASN A 145 -5.08 11.67 3.04
CA ASN A 145 -4.68 13.00 2.61
C ASN A 145 -5.58 13.45 1.47
N VAL A 146 -6.36 14.48 1.69
CA VAL A 146 -7.35 15.00 0.75
C VAL A 146 -7.20 16.51 0.60
N SER A 147 -7.84 17.09 -0.41
CA SER A 147 -7.98 18.54 -0.55
C SER A 147 -8.98 19.10 0.47
N ASN A 148 -9.33 20.38 0.34
CA ASN A 148 -10.27 21.05 1.25
C ASN A 148 -11.58 20.29 1.38
N LEU A 149 -12.05 20.09 2.61
CA LEU A 149 -13.25 19.29 2.90
C LEU A 149 -14.54 19.90 2.40
N ARG A 150 -14.62 21.23 2.35
CA ARG A 150 -15.82 21.99 1.93
C ARG A 150 -17.08 21.52 2.66
N ILE A 151 -16.99 21.50 3.98
CA ILE A 151 -18.09 21.03 4.83
C ILE A 151 -19.32 21.91 4.58
N PRO A 152 -20.49 21.32 4.23
CA PRO A 152 -21.72 22.08 4.01
C PRO A 152 -22.04 22.99 5.22
N HIS A 153 -22.43 24.22 4.95
CA HIS A 153 -22.74 25.27 5.96
C HIS A 153 -21.54 25.71 6.81
N LEU A 154 -20.32 25.23 6.52
CA LEU A 154 -19.09 25.61 7.24
C LEU A 154 -17.92 25.86 6.27
N LEU A 155 -18.21 26.43 5.10
CA LEU A 155 -17.17 26.78 4.12
C LEU A 155 -16.25 27.85 4.71
N ARG A 156 -14.95 27.66 4.51
CA ARG A 156 -13.92 28.61 4.92
C ARG A 156 -13.51 29.51 3.75
N ASN A 157 -13.08 30.73 4.06
CA ASN A 157 -12.72 31.73 3.06
C ASN A 157 -11.52 31.34 2.18
N TRP A 158 -10.70 30.37 2.60
CA TRP A 158 -9.58 29.82 1.83
C TRP A 158 -9.96 28.60 0.98
N GLU A 159 -11.15 28.05 1.11
CA GLU A 159 -11.62 26.91 0.33
C GLU A 159 -12.20 27.39 -1.01
N GLY A 160 -11.33 27.45 -2.03
CA GLY A 160 -11.72 27.81 -3.38
C GLY A 160 -12.59 26.76 -4.07
N GLU A 161 -12.92 26.98 -5.33
CA GLU A 161 -13.58 25.98 -6.16
C GLU A 161 -12.70 24.77 -6.38
N GLU A 162 -13.28 23.59 -6.34
CA GLU A 162 -12.59 22.33 -6.57
C GLU A 162 -12.90 21.81 -7.97
N HIS A 163 -11.87 21.68 -8.79
CA HIS A 163 -11.96 21.04 -10.08
C HIS A 163 -11.43 19.60 -9.98
N LYS A 164 -12.31 18.63 -9.92
CA LYS A 164 -11.96 17.21 -9.89
C LYS A 164 -12.75 16.42 -10.94
N PRO A 165 -12.22 15.29 -11.44
CA PRO A 165 -12.99 14.39 -12.27
C PRO A 165 -14.27 13.91 -11.57
N SER A 166 -15.38 13.80 -12.30
CA SER A 166 -16.68 13.42 -11.74
C SER A 166 -16.69 12.05 -11.05
N ARG A 167 -15.80 11.14 -11.49
CA ARG A 167 -15.66 9.81 -10.91
C ARG A 167 -14.98 9.77 -9.53
N ILE A 168 -14.35 10.86 -9.10
CA ILE A 168 -13.68 10.94 -7.81
C ILE A 168 -14.66 11.49 -6.77
N ALA A 169 -14.76 10.81 -5.64
CA ALA A 169 -15.57 11.23 -4.51
C ALA A 169 -15.11 12.58 -3.93
N SER A 170 -15.98 13.27 -3.23
CA SER A 170 -15.59 14.51 -2.55
C SER A 170 -14.61 14.21 -1.41
N PRO A 171 -13.72 15.16 -1.06
CA PRO A 171 -12.83 15.01 0.09
C PRO A 171 -13.57 14.66 1.38
N LEU A 172 -14.73 15.28 1.60
CA LEU A 172 -15.57 15.00 2.76
C LEU A 172 -16.08 13.54 2.75
N ALA A 173 -16.56 13.04 1.61
CA ALA A 173 -17.00 11.65 1.49
C ALA A 173 -15.86 10.68 1.75
N ILE A 174 -14.67 10.95 1.22
CA ILE A 174 -13.47 10.13 1.50
C ILE A 174 -13.18 10.09 3.00
N MET A 175 -13.14 11.26 3.65
CA MET A 175 -12.82 11.35 5.09
C MET A 175 -13.89 10.75 6.01
N THR A 176 -15.13 10.65 5.56
CA THR A 176 -16.22 10.07 6.37
C THR A 176 -16.43 8.58 6.13
N GLU A 177 -16.20 8.09 4.92
CA GLU A 177 -16.52 6.70 4.56
C GLU A 177 -15.28 5.79 4.56
N ALA A 178 -14.13 6.27 4.11
CA ALA A 178 -12.94 5.45 3.98
C ALA A 178 -12.42 4.91 5.33
N PRO A 179 -12.38 5.69 6.42
CA PRO A 179 -11.99 5.17 7.73
C PRO A 179 -12.87 4.02 8.21
N ILE A 180 -14.17 4.13 7.96
CA ILE A 180 -15.13 3.09 8.33
C ILE A 180 -14.88 1.80 7.52
N GLY A 181 -14.65 1.95 6.21
CA GLY A 181 -14.33 0.83 5.34
C GLY A 181 -13.05 0.09 5.76
N ALA A 182 -11.99 0.81 6.04
CA ALA A 182 -10.74 0.25 6.54
C ALA A 182 -10.94 -0.45 7.90
N ALA A 183 -11.64 0.20 8.83
CA ALA A 183 -11.92 -0.38 10.14
C ALA A 183 -12.77 -1.66 10.04
N ALA A 184 -13.79 -1.68 9.20
CA ALA A 184 -14.65 -2.83 8.98
C ALA A 184 -13.84 -4.05 8.51
N PHE A 185 -12.95 -3.90 7.54
CA PHE A 185 -12.12 -5.01 7.07
C PHE A 185 -11.14 -5.48 8.14
N ASN A 186 -10.48 -4.57 8.84
CA ASN A 186 -9.59 -4.92 9.94
C ASN A 186 -10.33 -5.69 11.05
N ASN A 187 -11.57 -5.31 11.33
CA ASN A 187 -12.40 -5.97 12.36
C ASN A 187 -12.70 -7.43 12.03
N GLU A 188 -12.81 -7.82 10.75
CA GLU A 188 -12.98 -9.22 10.33
C GLU A 188 -11.82 -10.10 10.80
N PHE A 189 -10.64 -9.54 10.94
CA PHE A 189 -9.43 -10.24 11.39
C PHE A 189 -9.06 -9.97 12.85
N GLY A 190 -9.91 -9.29 13.61
CA GLY A 190 -9.58 -8.87 14.96
C GLY A 190 -8.32 -8.02 15.05
N ARG A 191 -8.01 -7.28 14.00
CA ARG A 191 -6.85 -6.39 13.88
C ARG A 191 -7.26 -4.96 14.24
N PRO A 192 -6.85 -4.43 15.40
CA PRO A 192 -7.11 -3.03 15.72
C PRO A 192 -6.58 -2.11 14.63
N ALA A 193 -7.38 -1.12 14.24
CA ALA A 193 -6.97 -0.08 13.30
C ALA A 193 -7.04 1.28 13.99
N THR A 194 -6.05 2.12 13.73
CA THR A 194 -6.00 3.51 14.19
C THR A 194 -5.77 4.47 13.02
N LEU A 195 -6.23 5.68 13.19
CA LEU A 195 -6.06 6.82 12.29
C LEU A 195 -4.93 7.72 12.78
#